data_7c20a47173cb3bbe9c2dfdcb9599992e
#
_entry.id   7c20a47173cb3bbe9c2dfdcb9599992e
#
_cell.length_a   1.000
_cell.length_b   1.000
_cell.length_c   1.000
_cell.angle_alpha   90.00
_cell.angle_beta   90.00
_cell.angle_gamma   90.00
#
_symmetry.space_group_name_H-M   'P 1'
#
loop_
_entity.id
_entity.type
_entity.pdbx_description
1 polymer ?
#
loop_
_entity_poly.entity_id
_entity_poly.type
_entity_poly.pdbx_seq_one_letter_code
_entity_poly.pdbx_strand_id
1 'polypeptide(L)'
;MKKTAIALAVAVAAFATAAQAAPKDNTWYTGGKLGWSQYQSTGNNWDGVNIGNGSTHKDQIGAGAFAGYQYNQYLGFELGYDWLGRMAYKGSYNNGAFKAQGIQLTTKLSYPVMDDLDVYTRLGGMVWRADSTATINATSAGTQKRFSENDTGVSPVFALGTEYAITPNIATRLEYQWINNIGDKGTLNARPDNGMLSVGVAYRFNQETPAPVVEPAPVVAPAPVVENKTFTLRSDVLFNYNKSSLKAEGQEALNGLYNELANITQLKAV
;
A
#
# COMPACT_ATOMS: atom_id res chain seq x y z
N MET A 1 20.47 6.78 -15.81
CA MET A 1 19.98 6.35 -14.48
C MET A 1 18.75 7.13 -13.95
N LYS A 2 18.22 8.17 -14.64
CA LYS A 2 17.02 8.92 -14.21
C LYS A 2 15.68 8.34 -14.71
N LYS A 3 15.69 7.37 -15.62
CA LYS A 3 14.47 6.84 -16.28
C LYS A 3 13.87 5.61 -15.59
N THR A 4 14.62 4.90 -14.77
CA THR A 4 14.14 3.69 -14.06
C THR A 4 13.39 4.02 -12.77
N ALA A 5 13.70 5.14 -12.11
CA ALA A 5 13.01 5.57 -10.90
C ALA A 5 11.56 6.04 -11.15
N ILE A 6 11.30 6.58 -12.35
CA ILE A 6 9.97 7.07 -12.74
C ILE A 6 9.03 5.91 -13.09
N ALA A 7 9.55 4.81 -13.64
CA ALA A 7 8.74 3.64 -14.00
C ALA A 7 8.21 2.90 -12.75
N LEU A 8 8.95 2.92 -11.64
CA LEU A 8 8.51 2.30 -10.38
C LEU A 8 7.40 3.11 -9.68
N ALA A 9 7.45 4.44 -9.79
CA ALA A 9 6.43 5.32 -9.21
C ALA A 9 5.08 5.25 -9.96
N VAL A 10 5.09 4.99 -11.28
CA VAL A 10 3.87 4.88 -12.10
C VAL A 10 3.16 3.55 -11.91
N ALA A 11 3.88 2.46 -11.59
CA ALA A 11 3.26 1.16 -11.35
C ALA A 11 2.43 1.10 -10.06
N VAL A 12 2.70 1.97 -9.08
CA VAL A 12 1.95 2.06 -7.83
C VAL A 12 0.63 2.83 -7.99
N ALA A 13 0.54 3.71 -8.98
CA ALA A 13 -0.64 4.57 -9.19
C ALA A 13 -1.81 3.90 -9.95
N ALA A 14 -1.65 2.69 -10.48
CA ALA A 14 -2.62 2.06 -11.38
C ALA A 14 -3.67 1.16 -10.69
N PHE A 15 -3.63 1.00 -9.36
CA PHE A 15 -4.55 0.10 -8.63
C PHE A 15 -5.50 0.84 -7.68
N ALA A 16 -5.99 2.01 -8.09
CA ALA A 16 -7.00 2.73 -7.30
C ALA A 16 -8.39 2.14 -7.54
N THR A 17 -8.74 1.08 -6.83
CA THR A 17 -10.13 0.69 -6.61
C THR A 17 -10.32 0.41 -5.12
N ALA A 18 -11.04 1.31 -4.47
CA ALA A 18 -11.75 1.21 -3.19
C ALA A 18 -11.38 -0.01 -2.31
N ALA A 19 -10.28 0.04 -1.62
CA ALA A 19 -9.99 -0.85 -0.52
C ALA A 19 -9.80 0.00 0.74
N GLN A 20 -10.84 0.13 1.51
CA GLN A 20 -10.82 0.74 2.82
C GLN A 20 -10.02 -0.16 3.76
N ALA A 21 -8.75 0.11 3.97
CA ALA A 21 -7.90 -0.77 4.75
C ALA A 21 -6.78 -0.06 5.49
N ALA A 22 -7.14 0.82 6.44
CA ALA A 22 -6.21 1.11 7.52
C ALA A 22 -5.87 -0.20 8.26
N PRO A 23 -4.63 -0.40 8.73
CA PRO A 23 -4.29 -1.59 9.51
C PRO A 23 -5.21 -1.65 10.73
N LYS A 24 -5.88 -2.79 10.89
CA LYS A 24 -6.75 -3.02 12.04
C LYS A 24 -5.90 -3.07 13.32
N ASP A 25 -6.39 -2.48 14.38
CA ASP A 25 -5.77 -2.56 15.70
C ASP A 25 -5.62 -4.02 16.15
N ASN A 26 -4.58 -4.29 16.94
CA ASN A 26 -4.28 -5.62 17.49
C ASN A 26 -4.12 -6.71 16.42
N THR A 27 -3.44 -6.39 15.32
CA THR A 27 -3.29 -7.29 14.17
C THR A 27 -1.83 -7.72 13.98
N TRP A 28 -1.62 -9.01 13.76
CA TRP A 28 -0.36 -9.54 13.30
C TRP A 28 -0.21 -9.38 11.78
N TYR A 29 1.01 -9.14 11.33
CA TYR A 29 1.33 -9.14 9.91
C TYR A 29 2.70 -9.77 9.67
N THR A 30 2.92 -10.26 8.46
CA THR A 30 4.20 -10.76 8.00
C THR A 30 4.43 -10.33 6.55
N GLY A 31 5.68 -10.31 6.14
CA GLY A 31 5.98 -9.92 4.77
C GLY A 31 7.41 -10.14 4.37
N GLY A 32 7.68 -9.79 3.11
CA GLY A 32 9.01 -9.81 2.53
C GLY A 32 9.29 -8.55 1.76
N LYS A 33 10.58 -8.23 1.60
CA LYS A 33 11.04 -7.07 0.84
C LYS A 33 12.26 -7.42 -0.01
N LEU A 34 12.35 -6.77 -1.15
CA LEU A 34 13.52 -6.78 -2.03
C LEU A 34 13.91 -5.34 -2.29
N GLY A 35 15.20 -5.07 -2.36
CA GLY A 35 15.65 -3.70 -2.50
C GLY A 35 17.03 -3.55 -3.07
N TRP A 36 17.35 -2.31 -3.34
CA TRP A 36 18.65 -1.85 -3.75
C TRP A 36 19.40 -1.40 -2.49
N SER A 37 20.43 -2.14 -2.14
CA SER A 37 21.28 -1.90 -0.99
C SER A 37 22.58 -1.26 -1.43
N GLN A 38 22.98 -0.17 -0.78
CA GLN A 38 24.18 0.58 -1.07
C GLN A 38 25.00 0.77 0.21
N TYR A 39 26.27 0.36 0.15
CA TYR A 39 27.23 0.62 1.22
C TYR A 39 27.93 1.97 1.01
N GLN A 40 27.93 2.79 2.06
CA GLN A 40 28.53 4.12 2.08
C GLN A 40 29.65 4.18 3.10
N SER A 41 30.47 5.25 3.06
CA SER A 41 31.58 5.47 4.01
C SER A 41 32.60 4.33 4.07
N THR A 42 32.76 3.59 2.97
CA THR A 42 33.83 2.59 2.85
C THR A 42 35.16 3.29 2.70
N GLY A 43 36.00 3.25 3.74
CA GLY A 43 37.37 3.79 3.69
C GLY A 43 38.20 3.11 2.60
N ASN A 44 39.10 3.85 1.97
CA ASN A 44 40.00 3.32 0.93
C ASN A 44 41.19 2.53 1.49
N ASN A 45 41.33 2.43 2.80
CA ASN A 45 42.44 1.74 3.47
C ASN A 45 41.95 0.49 4.16
N TRP A 46 42.30 -0.65 3.65
CA TRP A 46 42.18 -1.94 4.31
C TRP A 46 43.54 -2.34 4.89
N ASP A 47 43.62 -2.41 6.21
CA ASP A 47 44.77 -2.90 6.96
C ASP A 47 46.11 -2.27 6.51
N GLY A 48 46.11 -0.92 6.35
CA GLY A 48 47.31 -0.20 5.89
C GLY A 48 47.71 -0.45 4.42
N VAL A 49 46.97 -1.30 3.71
CA VAL A 49 47.16 -1.52 2.28
C VAL A 49 46.24 -0.58 1.53
N ASN A 50 46.82 0.37 0.80
CA ASN A 50 46.11 1.20 -0.14
C ASN A 50 45.55 0.28 -1.24
N ILE A 51 44.24 0.01 -1.18
CA ILE A 51 43.56 -0.84 -2.19
C ILE A 51 43.44 -0.07 -3.51
N GLY A 52 44.50 0.47 -4.04
CA GLY A 52 44.62 1.08 -5.38
C GLY A 52 43.32 1.29 -6.17
N ASN A 53 43.39 1.80 -7.34
CA ASN A 53 42.28 2.24 -8.23
C ASN A 53 41.32 1.13 -8.70
N GLY A 54 41.04 0.11 -7.88
CA GLY A 54 40.08 -0.96 -8.23
C GLY A 54 38.62 -0.53 -8.19
N SER A 55 37.80 -1.15 -9.02
CA SER A 55 36.37 -0.91 -9.05
C SER A 55 35.68 -1.57 -7.84
N THR A 56 34.95 -0.78 -7.06
CA THR A 56 34.13 -1.25 -5.95
C THR A 56 32.65 -1.23 -6.37
N HIS A 57 32.04 -2.38 -6.38
CA HIS A 57 30.60 -2.49 -6.61
C HIS A 57 29.88 -2.28 -5.30
N LYS A 58 29.50 -1.02 -5.00
CA LYS A 58 28.81 -0.62 -3.76
C LYS A 58 27.33 -0.91 -3.78
N ASP A 59 26.77 -1.11 -4.96
CA ASP A 59 25.36 -1.29 -5.24
C ASP A 59 25.03 -2.79 -5.33
N GLN A 60 24.16 -3.27 -4.47
CA GLN A 60 23.80 -4.68 -4.37
C GLN A 60 22.28 -4.86 -4.25
N ILE A 61 21.82 -6.06 -4.53
CA ILE A 61 20.46 -6.46 -4.20
C ILE A 61 20.44 -6.88 -2.74
N GLY A 62 19.55 -6.29 -1.95
CA GLY A 62 19.22 -6.72 -0.60
C GLY A 62 17.85 -7.39 -0.57
N ALA A 63 17.65 -8.25 0.42
CA ALA A 63 16.38 -8.93 0.65
C ALA A 63 16.10 -9.03 2.15
N GLY A 64 14.82 -9.05 2.53
CA GLY A 64 14.44 -9.22 3.91
C GLY A 64 13.06 -9.85 4.07
N ALA A 65 12.85 -10.37 5.26
CA ALA A 65 11.55 -10.85 5.72
C ALA A 65 11.26 -10.23 7.08
N PHE A 66 10.00 -10.01 7.38
CA PHE A 66 9.59 -9.38 8.63
C PHE A 66 8.27 -9.96 9.13
N ALA A 67 8.09 -9.91 10.44
CA ALA A 67 6.82 -10.14 11.11
C ALA A 67 6.61 -9.03 12.14
N GLY A 68 5.39 -8.55 12.28
CA GLY A 68 5.08 -7.45 13.17
C GLY A 68 3.71 -7.59 13.80
N TYR A 69 3.52 -6.79 14.81
CA TYR A 69 2.26 -6.64 15.53
C TYR A 69 1.87 -5.17 15.54
N GLN A 70 0.73 -4.85 14.98
CA GLN A 70 0.14 -3.51 15.00
C GLN A 70 -0.72 -3.39 16.25
N TYR A 71 -0.26 -2.61 17.22
CA TYR A 71 -0.99 -2.38 18.49
C TYR A 71 -2.20 -1.48 18.28
N ASN A 72 -2.03 -0.39 17.52
CA ASN A 72 -3.09 0.51 17.08
C ASN A 72 -2.72 1.11 15.72
N GLN A 73 -3.57 1.94 15.14
CA GLN A 73 -3.32 2.56 13.82
C GLN A 73 -2.01 3.35 13.73
N TYR A 74 -1.42 3.79 14.87
CA TYR A 74 -0.21 4.60 14.89
C TYR A 74 1.04 3.84 15.32
N LEU A 75 0.90 2.78 16.13
CA LEU A 75 2.00 2.10 16.78
C LEU A 75 2.03 0.61 16.46
N GLY A 76 3.17 0.12 16.03
CA GLY A 76 3.45 -1.28 15.83
C GLY A 76 4.89 -1.64 16.20
N PHE A 77 5.15 -2.93 16.32
CA PHE A 77 6.47 -3.49 16.57
C PHE A 77 6.78 -4.51 15.47
N GLU A 78 8.02 -4.50 14.99
CA GLU A 78 8.42 -5.34 13.88
C GLU A 78 9.76 -6.01 14.16
N LEU A 79 9.79 -7.34 14.03
CA LEU A 79 10.99 -8.15 14.00
C LEU A 79 11.28 -8.50 12.54
N GLY A 80 12.49 -8.22 12.08
CA GLY A 80 12.91 -8.46 10.72
C GLY A 80 14.24 -9.15 10.62
N TYR A 81 14.47 -9.80 9.50
CA TYR A 81 15.77 -10.29 9.08
C TYR A 81 16.09 -9.68 7.71
N ASP A 82 17.27 -9.05 7.60
CA ASP A 82 17.75 -8.45 6.37
C ASP A 82 19.08 -9.05 5.94
N TRP A 83 19.15 -9.43 4.68
CA TRP A 83 20.39 -9.66 3.96
C TRP A 83 20.71 -8.43 3.12
N LEU A 84 21.82 -7.76 3.45
CA LEU A 84 22.18 -6.46 2.89
C LEU A 84 23.00 -6.56 1.60
N GLY A 85 23.14 -7.76 1.04
CA GLY A 85 23.90 -8.00 -0.16
C GLY A 85 25.41 -8.17 0.08
N ARG A 86 26.13 -8.40 -1.01
CA ARG A 86 27.59 -8.62 -1.00
C ARG A 86 28.29 -7.56 -1.82
N MET A 87 28.98 -6.63 -1.16
CA MET A 87 29.88 -5.69 -1.81
C MET A 87 31.15 -6.42 -2.24
N ALA A 88 31.50 -6.36 -3.51
CA ALA A 88 32.71 -6.94 -4.05
C ALA A 88 33.67 -5.85 -4.50
N TYR A 89 34.95 -6.03 -4.15
CA TYR A 89 36.07 -5.25 -4.62
C TYR A 89 36.94 -6.08 -5.55
N LYS A 90 37.25 -5.55 -6.73
CA LYS A 90 38.18 -6.17 -7.68
C LYS A 90 39.28 -5.18 -8.04
N GLY A 91 40.47 -5.43 -7.54
CA GLY A 91 41.69 -4.71 -7.90
C GLY A 91 42.58 -5.59 -8.78
N SER A 92 43.63 -4.98 -9.36
CA SER A 92 44.58 -5.69 -10.23
C SER A 92 45.36 -6.79 -9.49
N TYR A 93 45.61 -6.61 -8.21
CA TYR A 93 46.38 -7.54 -7.40
C TYR A 93 45.61 -8.04 -6.16
N ASN A 94 44.54 -7.37 -5.77
CA ASN A 94 43.80 -7.67 -4.55
C ASN A 94 42.33 -7.76 -4.84
N ASN A 95 41.66 -8.81 -4.38
CA ASN A 95 40.23 -8.99 -4.46
C ASN A 95 39.64 -9.09 -3.05
N GLY A 96 38.48 -8.48 -2.84
CA GLY A 96 37.83 -8.52 -1.54
C GLY A 96 36.32 -8.60 -1.67
N ALA A 97 35.68 -9.01 -0.62
CA ALA A 97 34.22 -8.97 -0.50
C ALA A 97 33.80 -8.71 0.94
N PHE A 98 32.76 -7.91 1.08
CA PHE A 98 32.10 -7.64 2.35
C PHE A 98 30.62 -7.99 2.19
N LYS A 99 30.06 -8.74 3.11
CA LYS A 99 28.64 -9.06 3.19
C LYS A 99 28.16 -8.85 4.62
N ALA A 100 26.94 -8.38 4.76
CA ALA A 100 26.33 -8.22 6.06
C ALA A 100 24.87 -8.70 6.03
N GLN A 101 24.43 -9.20 7.16
CA GLN A 101 23.07 -9.65 7.42
C GLN A 101 22.75 -9.50 8.89
N GLY A 102 21.47 -9.43 9.26
CA GLY A 102 21.14 -9.32 10.67
C GLY A 102 19.67 -9.38 10.98
N ILE A 103 19.39 -9.48 12.28
CA ILE A 103 18.04 -9.45 12.84
C ILE A 103 17.83 -8.07 13.42
N GLN A 104 16.71 -7.45 13.08
CA GLN A 104 16.33 -6.12 13.58
C GLN A 104 15.05 -6.18 14.39
N LEU A 105 15.01 -5.38 15.45
CA LEU A 105 13.80 -5.09 16.22
C LEU A 105 13.53 -3.60 16.14
N THR A 106 12.36 -3.24 15.65
CA THR A 106 12.00 -1.85 15.41
C THR A 106 10.58 -1.55 15.90
N THR A 107 10.38 -0.33 16.33
CA THR A 107 9.07 0.27 16.54
C THR A 107 8.64 0.95 15.25
N LYS A 108 7.46 0.64 14.77
CA LYS A 108 6.82 1.24 13.59
C LYS A 108 5.84 2.30 14.06
N LEU A 109 6.05 3.54 13.64
CA LEU A 109 5.13 4.64 13.85
C LEU A 109 4.49 4.99 12.52
N SER A 110 3.18 4.82 12.41
CA SER A 110 2.41 5.02 11.19
C SER A 110 1.49 6.22 11.33
N TYR A 111 1.24 6.89 10.22
CA TYR A 111 0.24 7.93 10.13
C TYR A 111 -0.59 7.74 8.85
N PRO A 112 -1.92 7.54 8.96
CA PRO A 112 -2.79 7.42 7.81
C PRO A 112 -2.91 8.78 7.11
N VAL A 113 -2.53 8.83 5.84
CA VAL A 113 -2.64 10.00 4.97
C VAL A 113 -3.91 9.93 4.12
N MET A 114 -4.27 8.71 3.73
CA MET A 114 -5.51 8.38 3.01
C MET A 114 -6.05 7.07 3.58
N ASP A 115 -7.27 6.72 3.23
CA ASP A 115 -7.91 5.47 3.71
C ASP A 115 -7.07 4.22 3.42
N ASP A 116 -6.34 4.22 2.30
CA ASP A 116 -5.51 3.09 1.85
C ASP A 116 -4.01 3.33 1.99
N LEU A 117 -3.57 4.54 2.35
CA LEU A 117 -2.18 4.95 2.33
C LEU A 117 -1.70 5.45 3.69
N ASP A 118 -0.75 4.72 4.26
CA ASP A 118 -0.01 5.12 5.45
C ASP A 118 1.40 5.58 5.09
N VAL A 119 1.86 6.64 5.76
CA VAL A 119 3.28 6.96 5.87
C VAL A 119 3.77 6.47 7.21
N TYR A 120 4.93 5.83 7.23
CA TYR A 120 5.46 5.31 8.48
C TYR A 120 6.96 5.54 8.60
N THR A 121 7.42 5.56 9.85
CA THR A 121 8.84 5.47 10.19
C THR A 121 9.08 4.27 11.09
N ARG A 122 10.27 3.65 10.98
CA ARG A 122 10.72 2.59 11.90
C ARG A 122 12.02 3.02 12.56
N LEU A 123 12.07 2.80 13.86
CA LEU A 123 13.19 3.14 14.71
C LEU A 123 13.56 1.93 15.57
N GLY A 124 14.82 1.57 15.63
CA GLY A 124 15.25 0.45 16.45
C GLY A 124 16.71 0.09 16.29
N GLY A 125 17.01 -1.19 16.47
CA GLY A 125 18.35 -1.73 16.37
C GLY A 125 18.41 -3.02 15.59
N MET A 126 19.57 -3.28 15.00
CA MET A 126 19.90 -4.50 14.28
C MET A 126 21.10 -5.16 14.92
N VAL A 127 20.97 -6.42 15.29
CA VAL A 127 22.11 -7.28 15.58
C VAL A 127 22.59 -7.86 14.27
N TRP A 128 23.75 -7.45 13.82
CA TRP A 128 24.30 -7.85 12.52
C TRP A 128 25.48 -8.80 12.68
N ARG A 129 25.70 -9.59 11.63
CA ARG A 129 26.92 -10.32 11.36
C ARG A 129 27.45 -9.89 10.01
N ALA A 130 28.73 -9.48 10.00
CA ALA A 130 29.45 -9.11 8.80
C ALA A 130 30.62 -10.04 8.58
N ASP A 131 30.83 -10.44 7.33
CA ASP A 131 31.96 -11.23 6.89
C ASP A 131 32.76 -10.44 5.86
N SER A 132 34.06 -10.35 6.08
CA SER A 132 35.01 -9.71 5.18
C SER A 132 36.01 -10.74 4.67
N THR A 133 36.28 -10.75 3.39
CA THR A 133 37.26 -11.60 2.76
C THR A 133 38.19 -10.76 1.88
N ALA A 134 39.50 -10.95 2.05
CA ALA A 134 40.50 -10.33 1.20
C ALA A 134 41.45 -11.39 0.65
N THR A 135 41.78 -11.30 -0.63
CA THR A 135 42.77 -12.16 -1.28
C THR A 135 43.85 -11.26 -1.87
N ILE A 136 45.09 -11.45 -1.42
CA ILE A 136 46.26 -10.71 -1.88
C ILE A 136 47.10 -11.66 -2.74
N ASN A 137 47.36 -11.24 -3.97
CA ASN A 137 48.25 -11.93 -4.88
C ASN A 137 49.64 -11.34 -4.69
N ALA A 138 50.55 -12.02 -3.95
CA ALA A 138 51.93 -11.59 -3.79
C ALA A 138 52.70 -11.78 -5.10
N THR A 139 53.17 -10.67 -5.66
CA THR A 139 53.76 -10.59 -7.00
C THR A 139 55.09 -11.34 -7.14
N SER A 140 55.75 -11.77 -6.03
CA SER A 140 57.13 -12.31 -6.06
C SER A 140 57.27 -13.83 -5.95
N ALA A 141 56.15 -14.57 -5.68
CA ALA A 141 56.27 -16.03 -5.48
C ALA A 141 55.03 -16.84 -5.91
N GLY A 142 54.07 -16.24 -6.58
CA GLY A 142 52.84 -16.94 -6.99
C GLY A 142 51.93 -17.37 -5.82
N THR A 143 52.22 -16.95 -4.59
CA THR A 143 51.50 -17.37 -3.41
C THR A 143 50.31 -16.43 -3.17
N GLN A 144 49.12 -16.98 -3.27
CA GLN A 144 47.91 -16.28 -2.87
C GLN A 144 47.69 -16.42 -1.37
N LYS A 145 47.53 -15.30 -0.67
CA LYS A 145 47.13 -15.30 0.73
C LYS A 145 45.71 -14.81 0.88
N ARG A 146 44.84 -15.64 1.45
CA ARG A 146 43.47 -15.31 1.72
C ARG A 146 43.26 -15.05 3.21
N PHE A 147 42.66 -13.91 3.51
CA PHE A 147 42.22 -13.54 4.84
C PHE A 147 40.70 -13.60 4.87
N SER A 148 40.16 -14.07 5.98
CA SER A 148 38.69 -14.11 6.20
C SER A 148 38.46 -13.73 7.65
N GLU A 149 37.80 -12.62 7.85
CA GLU A 149 37.43 -12.10 9.16
C GLU A 149 35.91 -12.00 9.24
N ASN A 150 35.36 -12.24 10.43
CA ASN A 150 33.95 -12.03 10.70
C ASN A 150 33.78 -11.25 12.00
N ASP A 151 32.71 -10.50 12.08
CA ASP A 151 32.38 -9.69 13.25
C ASP A 151 30.86 -9.62 13.43
N THR A 152 30.46 -9.39 14.69
CA THR A 152 29.04 -9.28 15.08
C THR A 152 28.88 -8.08 15.98
N GLY A 153 27.89 -7.27 15.72
CA GLY A 153 27.65 -6.08 16.51
C GLY A 153 26.19 -5.63 16.47
N VAL A 154 25.96 -4.48 17.04
CA VAL A 154 24.64 -3.84 17.08
C VAL A 154 24.72 -2.47 16.45
N SER A 155 23.76 -2.16 15.59
CA SER A 155 23.68 -0.86 14.92
C SER A 155 22.28 -0.29 15.00
N PRO A 156 22.13 1.04 15.11
CA PRO A 156 20.83 1.69 15.02
C PRO A 156 20.27 1.58 13.61
N VAL A 157 18.95 1.38 13.53
CA VAL A 157 18.16 1.31 12.30
C VAL A 157 17.16 2.44 12.31
N PHE A 158 17.11 3.15 11.20
CA PHE A 158 16.09 4.12 10.87
C PHE A 158 15.50 3.77 9.51
N ALA A 159 14.18 3.82 9.36
CA ALA A 159 13.53 3.67 8.07
C ALA A 159 12.35 4.62 7.94
N LEU A 160 12.11 5.07 6.71
CA LEU A 160 10.97 5.87 6.31
C LEU A 160 10.31 5.20 5.11
N GLY A 161 8.99 5.07 5.13
CA GLY A 161 8.29 4.40 4.05
C GLY A 161 6.83 4.78 3.94
N THR A 162 6.23 4.19 2.92
CA THR A 162 4.79 4.23 2.68
C THR A 162 4.26 2.82 2.58
N GLU A 163 3.06 2.60 3.08
CA GLU A 163 2.34 1.33 3.00
C GLU A 163 0.99 1.57 2.34
N TYR A 164 0.77 0.93 1.21
CA TYR A 164 -0.48 1.03 0.44
C TYR A 164 -1.24 -0.29 0.51
N ALA A 165 -2.46 -0.24 1.01
CA ALA A 165 -3.34 -1.40 1.10
C ALA A 165 -3.99 -1.69 -0.25
N ILE A 166 -3.64 -2.82 -0.87
CA ILE A 166 -4.27 -3.30 -2.11
C ILE A 166 -5.58 -4.01 -1.79
N THR A 167 -5.60 -4.72 -0.68
CA THR A 167 -6.78 -5.38 -0.10
C THR A 167 -6.73 -5.22 1.42
N PRO A 168 -7.80 -5.52 2.15
CA PRO A 168 -7.75 -5.52 3.62
C PRO A 168 -6.58 -6.34 4.20
N ASN A 169 -6.24 -7.45 3.55
CA ASN A 169 -5.19 -8.38 3.99
C ASN A 169 -3.82 -8.15 3.36
N ILE A 170 -3.73 -7.48 2.18
CA ILE A 170 -2.48 -7.34 1.43
C ILE A 170 -2.14 -5.87 1.27
N ALA A 171 -0.94 -5.51 1.71
CA ALA A 171 -0.39 -4.17 1.50
C ALA A 171 0.98 -4.24 0.81
N THR A 172 1.26 -3.25 -0.02
CA THR A 172 2.60 -3.02 -0.57
C THR A 172 3.31 -1.95 0.22
N ARG A 173 4.63 -2.06 0.30
CA ARG A 173 5.50 -1.10 0.99
C ARG A 173 6.57 -0.58 0.04
N LEU A 174 6.83 0.72 0.11
CA LEU A 174 8.04 1.34 -0.41
C LEU A 174 8.78 1.95 0.77
N GLU A 175 10.02 1.53 1.01
CA GLU A 175 10.77 1.90 2.20
C GLU A 175 12.21 2.23 1.87
N TYR A 176 12.73 3.29 2.46
CA TYR A 176 14.16 3.57 2.54
C TYR A 176 14.62 3.33 3.97
N GLN A 177 15.55 2.37 4.14
CA GLN A 177 16.14 1.98 5.41
C GLN A 177 17.58 2.44 5.47
N TRP A 178 17.99 2.99 6.61
CA TRP A 178 19.35 3.37 6.94
C TRP A 178 19.83 2.62 8.17
N ILE A 179 20.98 1.97 8.04
CA ILE A 179 21.68 1.28 9.12
C ILE A 179 23.04 1.92 9.25
N ASN A 180 23.33 2.44 10.44
CA ASN A 180 24.57 3.17 10.68
C ASN A 180 25.63 2.24 11.28
N ASN A 181 26.88 2.37 10.82
CA ASN A 181 28.04 1.72 11.40
C ASN A 181 27.96 0.19 11.47
N ILE A 182 27.89 -0.49 10.34
CA ILE A 182 27.99 -1.95 10.25
C ILE A 182 29.46 -2.36 10.19
N GLY A 183 29.93 -3.10 11.18
CA GLY A 183 31.31 -3.54 11.28
C GLY A 183 32.13 -2.75 12.28
N ASP A 184 33.33 -3.23 12.55
CA ASP A 184 34.33 -2.61 13.40
C ASP A 184 35.65 -2.34 12.63
N LYS A 185 36.22 -1.15 12.83
CA LYS A 185 37.46 -0.77 12.15
C LYS A 185 38.69 -1.57 12.67
N GLY A 186 38.62 -2.06 13.91
CA GLY A 186 39.68 -2.85 14.48
C GLY A 186 39.71 -4.30 13.97
N THR A 187 38.55 -4.88 13.70
CA THR A 187 38.40 -6.30 13.29
C THR A 187 38.23 -6.44 11.78
N LEU A 188 37.33 -5.65 11.18
CA LEU A 188 37.01 -5.76 9.76
C LEU A 188 37.69 -4.71 8.89
N ASN A 189 38.43 -3.78 9.49
CA ASN A 189 39.00 -2.60 8.85
C ASN A 189 38.01 -1.72 8.07
N ALA A 190 36.71 -1.98 8.23
CA ALA A 190 35.63 -1.29 7.58
C ALA A 190 34.47 -1.07 8.56
N ARG A 191 33.82 0.08 8.48
CA ARG A 191 32.64 0.42 9.25
C ARG A 191 31.67 1.19 8.35
N PRO A 192 31.14 0.53 7.31
CA PRO A 192 30.25 1.19 6.39
C PRO A 192 28.87 1.42 7.00
N ASP A 193 28.22 2.46 6.49
CA ASP A 193 26.79 2.64 6.60
C ASP A 193 26.09 1.91 5.46
N ASN A 194 24.85 1.49 5.67
CA ASN A 194 24.06 0.86 4.64
C ASN A 194 22.74 1.61 4.44
N GLY A 195 22.47 2.00 3.20
CA GLY A 195 21.17 2.51 2.77
C GLY A 195 20.49 1.48 1.87
N MET A 196 19.22 1.17 2.11
CA MET A 196 18.47 0.23 1.28
C MET A 196 17.12 0.83 0.88
N LEU A 197 16.91 1.03 -0.43
CA LEU A 197 15.60 1.32 -0.98
C LEU A 197 14.93 0.01 -1.36
N SER A 198 13.78 -0.30 -0.78
CA SER A 198 13.11 -1.58 -0.95
C SER A 198 11.63 -1.45 -1.29
N VAL A 199 11.13 -2.43 -2.03
CA VAL A 199 9.73 -2.69 -2.23
C VAL A 199 9.38 -4.00 -1.52
N GLY A 200 8.27 -4.01 -0.81
CA GLY A 200 7.82 -5.16 -0.04
C GLY A 200 6.34 -5.42 -0.17
N VAL A 201 5.94 -6.59 0.28
CA VAL A 201 4.55 -6.99 0.43
C VAL A 201 4.34 -7.47 1.85
N ALA A 202 3.27 -7.00 2.48
CA ALA A 202 2.84 -7.41 3.80
C ALA A 202 1.48 -8.10 3.72
N TYR A 203 1.33 -9.21 4.44
CA TYR A 203 0.06 -9.88 4.66
C TYR A 203 -0.39 -9.63 6.09
N ARG A 204 -1.58 -9.06 6.26
CA ARG A 204 -2.23 -8.75 7.54
C ARG A 204 -3.22 -9.86 7.87
N PHE A 205 -3.10 -10.44 9.05
CA PHE A 205 -4.01 -11.49 9.52
C PHE A 205 -5.31 -10.89 10.08
N ASN A 206 -6.37 -11.69 10.09
CA ASN A 206 -7.64 -11.36 10.76
C ASN A 206 -8.27 -10.01 10.37
N GLN A 207 -8.05 -9.57 9.12
CA GLN A 207 -8.80 -8.44 8.60
C GLN A 207 -10.21 -8.92 8.24
N GLU A 208 -11.23 -8.21 8.71
CA GLU A 208 -12.60 -8.47 8.28
C GLU A 208 -12.72 -7.99 6.83
N THR A 209 -13.19 -8.87 5.95
CA THR A 209 -13.61 -8.44 4.62
C THR A 209 -14.80 -7.49 4.82
N PRO A 210 -14.77 -6.27 4.30
CA PRO A 210 -15.93 -5.40 4.33
C PRO A 210 -17.15 -6.18 3.83
N ALA A 211 -18.24 -6.19 4.59
CA ALA A 211 -19.47 -6.80 4.11
C ALA A 211 -19.78 -6.16 2.75
N PRO A 212 -20.18 -6.95 1.74
CA PRO A 212 -20.53 -6.38 0.45
C PRO A 212 -21.57 -5.30 0.73
N VAL A 213 -21.28 -4.07 0.28
CA VAL A 213 -22.25 -2.99 0.34
C VAL A 213 -23.44 -3.49 -0.45
N VAL A 214 -24.47 -3.95 0.26
CA VAL A 214 -25.76 -4.25 -0.34
C VAL A 214 -26.23 -2.90 -0.85
N GLU A 215 -26.05 -2.66 -2.13
CA GLU A 215 -26.65 -1.50 -2.79
C GLU A 215 -28.10 -1.48 -2.33
N PRO A 216 -28.60 -0.41 -1.67
CA PRO A 216 -29.99 -0.37 -1.24
C PRO A 216 -30.82 -0.69 -2.48
N ALA A 217 -31.64 -1.75 -2.38
CA ALA A 217 -32.50 -2.15 -3.46
C ALA A 217 -33.16 -0.87 -4.01
N PRO A 218 -33.21 -0.66 -5.35
CA PRO A 218 -33.77 0.56 -5.91
C PRO A 218 -35.13 0.75 -5.27
N VAL A 219 -35.27 1.88 -4.57
CA VAL A 219 -36.55 2.26 -3.96
C VAL A 219 -37.55 2.27 -5.11
N VAL A 220 -38.34 1.22 -5.21
CA VAL A 220 -39.41 1.16 -6.16
C VAL A 220 -40.31 2.35 -5.83
N ALA A 221 -40.29 3.37 -6.68
CA ALA A 221 -41.15 4.52 -6.50
C ALA A 221 -42.55 3.98 -6.28
N PRO A 222 -43.29 4.44 -5.23
CA PRO A 222 -44.64 3.95 -4.99
C PRO A 222 -45.44 4.12 -6.29
N ALA A 223 -46.06 3.03 -6.70
CA ALA A 223 -46.89 3.05 -7.91
C ALA A 223 -47.86 4.22 -7.79
N PRO A 224 -48.08 5.01 -8.85
CA PRO A 224 -48.98 6.15 -8.81
C PRO A 224 -50.33 5.66 -8.32
N VAL A 225 -50.82 6.26 -7.24
CA VAL A 225 -52.15 5.98 -6.70
C VAL A 225 -53.14 6.45 -7.73
N VAL A 226 -53.79 5.52 -8.41
CA VAL A 226 -54.85 5.83 -9.35
C VAL A 226 -56.10 6.15 -8.52
N GLU A 227 -56.40 7.42 -8.31
CA GLU A 227 -57.69 7.85 -7.76
C GLU A 227 -58.77 7.65 -8.84
N ASN A 228 -59.64 6.66 -8.64
CA ASN A 228 -60.81 6.47 -9.46
C ASN A 228 -61.91 7.42 -9.02
N LYS A 229 -62.08 8.54 -9.74
CA LYS A 229 -63.26 9.41 -9.57
C LYS A 229 -64.43 8.85 -10.36
N THR A 230 -65.50 8.48 -9.68
CA THR A 230 -66.74 7.99 -10.30
C THR A 230 -67.74 9.12 -10.34
N PHE A 231 -68.19 9.43 -11.52
CA PHE A 231 -69.24 10.43 -11.75
C PHE A 231 -70.58 9.73 -12.03
N THR A 232 -71.57 10.07 -11.23
CA THR A 232 -72.92 9.50 -11.37
C THR A 232 -73.86 10.59 -11.83
N LEU A 233 -74.35 10.45 -13.04
CA LEU A 233 -75.37 11.36 -13.62
C LEU A 233 -76.75 10.70 -13.54
N ARG A 234 -77.64 11.33 -12.83
CA ARG A 234 -78.98 10.83 -12.67
C ARG A 234 -79.87 11.33 -13.84
N SER A 235 -80.62 10.43 -14.50
CA SER A 235 -81.40 10.73 -15.68
C SER A 235 -82.60 11.65 -15.42
N ASP A 236 -83.15 11.70 -14.19
CA ASP A 236 -84.21 12.61 -13.77
C ASP A 236 -83.78 14.08 -13.67
N VAL A 237 -82.50 14.33 -13.49
CA VAL A 237 -81.88 15.67 -13.52
C VAL A 237 -81.60 16.11 -14.94
N LEU A 238 -81.29 15.17 -15.83
CA LEU A 238 -80.89 15.46 -17.21
C LEU A 238 -82.13 15.73 -18.14
N PHE A 239 -83.19 14.97 -17.99
CA PHE A 239 -84.35 14.99 -18.93
C PHE A 239 -85.64 15.22 -18.22
N ASN A 240 -86.61 15.87 -18.90
CA ASN A 240 -87.97 15.93 -18.45
C ASN A 240 -88.74 14.58 -18.71
N TYR A 241 -89.73 14.30 -17.88
CA TYR A 241 -90.48 13.07 -18.04
C TYR A 241 -90.99 12.94 -19.47
N ASN A 242 -90.72 11.84 -20.11
CA ASN A 242 -91.05 11.48 -21.47
C ASN A 242 -90.61 12.48 -22.57
N LYS A 243 -89.48 13.19 -22.40
CA LYS A 243 -88.88 14.08 -23.40
C LYS A 243 -87.39 13.79 -23.60
N SER A 244 -86.97 13.91 -24.88
CA SER A 244 -85.55 13.70 -25.26
C SER A 244 -84.73 15.00 -25.26
N SER A 245 -85.26 16.12 -24.80
CA SER A 245 -84.55 17.41 -24.70
C SER A 245 -83.96 17.57 -23.29
N LEU A 246 -82.71 17.99 -23.22
CA LEU A 246 -81.98 18.29 -21.97
C LEU A 246 -82.63 19.47 -21.26
N LYS A 247 -82.73 19.36 -19.94
CA LYS A 247 -83.11 20.47 -19.07
C LYS A 247 -81.92 21.44 -18.95
N ALA A 248 -82.20 22.70 -18.62
CA ALA A 248 -81.14 23.70 -18.35
C ALA A 248 -80.17 23.23 -17.23
N GLU A 249 -80.70 22.63 -16.15
CA GLU A 249 -79.99 22.04 -15.05
C GLU A 249 -79.11 20.87 -15.51
N GLY A 250 -79.59 20.06 -16.48
CA GLY A 250 -78.80 18.99 -17.07
C GLY A 250 -77.67 19.48 -17.97
N GLN A 251 -77.83 20.59 -18.64
CA GLN A 251 -76.77 21.23 -19.41
C GLN A 251 -75.69 21.77 -18.50
N GLU A 252 -76.02 22.39 -17.37
CA GLU A 252 -75.06 22.86 -16.37
C GLU A 252 -74.25 21.71 -15.73
N ALA A 253 -74.96 20.61 -15.39
CA ALA A 253 -74.33 19.42 -14.86
C ALA A 253 -73.31 18.79 -15.84
N LEU A 254 -73.68 18.70 -17.12
CA LEU A 254 -72.78 18.21 -18.18
C LEU A 254 -71.60 19.15 -18.47
N ASN A 255 -71.81 20.47 -18.44
CA ASN A 255 -70.76 21.44 -18.60
C ASN A 255 -69.80 21.42 -17.39
N GLY A 256 -70.26 21.24 -16.17
CA GLY A 256 -69.43 21.04 -14.96
C GLY A 256 -68.55 19.80 -15.09
N LEU A 257 -69.19 18.68 -15.52
CA LEU A 257 -68.42 17.44 -15.74
C LEU A 257 -67.37 17.59 -16.86
N TYR A 258 -67.73 18.27 -17.96
CA TYR A 258 -66.78 18.53 -19.04
C TYR A 258 -65.59 19.34 -18.58
N ASN A 259 -65.79 20.39 -17.79
CA ASN A 259 -64.70 21.21 -17.25
C ASN A 259 -63.83 20.41 -16.26
N GLU A 260 -64.45 19.53 -15.48
CA GLU A 260 -63.67 18.68 -14.52
C GLU A 260 -62.87 17.62 -15.28
N LEU A 261 -63.43 17.02 -16.34
CA LEU A 261 -62.72 16.07 -17.21
C LEU A 261 -61.61 16.71 -18.05
N ALA A 262 -61.82 17.97 -18.50
CA ALA A 262 -60.80 18.72 -19.26
C ALA A 262 -59.53 18.99 -18.45
N ASN A 263 -59.62 19.04 -17.12
CA ASN A 263 -58.48 19.21 -16.21
C ASN A 263 -57.79 17.89 -15.84
N ILE A 264 -58.30 16.72 -16.27
CA ILE A 264 -57.71 15.43 -16.00
C ILE A 264 -56.78 15.04 -17.17
N THR A 265 -55.45 14.98 -16.91
CA THR A 265 -54.43 14.77 -17.95
C THR A 265 -54.38 13.34 -18.52
N GLN A 266 -55.10 12.38 -17.94
CA GLN A 266 -55.21 11.00 -18.45
C GLN A 266 -56.62 10.46 -18.30
N LEU A 267 -57.36 10.41 -19.42
CA LEU A 267 -58.61 9.72 -19.54
C LEU A 267 -58.40 8.29 -20.07
N LYS A 268 -58.70 7.29 -19.27
CA LYS A 268 -58.87 5.91 -19.75
C LYS A 268 -60.34 5.65 -19.87
N ALA A 269 -60.84 5.60 -21.10
CA ALA A 269 -62.17 5.11 -21.37
C ALA A 269 -62.18 3.60 -21.19
N VAL A 270 -63.13 3.09 -20.40
CA VAL A 270 -63.45 1.67 -20.28
C VAL A 270 -64.56 1.35 -21.30
#